data_70f8f7751b6b13726ef3d2941cca13e5
#
_entry.id   70f8f7751b6b13726ef3d2941cca13e5
#
_cell.length_a   1.000
_cell.length_b   1.000
_cell.length_c   1.000
_cell.angle_alpha   90.00
_cell.angle_beta   90.00
_cell.angle_gamma   90.00
#
_symmetry.space_group_name_H-M   'P 1'
#
loop_
_entity.id
_entity.type
_entity.pdbx_description
1 polymer ?
#
loop_
_entity_poly.entity_id
_entity_poly.type
_entity_poly.pdbx_seq_one_letter_code
_entity_poly.pdbx_strand_id
1 'polypeptide(L)'
;MTNERVKGKQLGSLAWHDRGVKDFDPVLGASGDDDLAAKIVRLEEIILDLNHVVVAFSGGADSAFVAAIAHRLLGTEHAHAVTAVSPSLAGEEETDCRRLAEEWGLRWTPVQTAEMERAAYRANDIDRCYHCKAELMDVVGPIADNEGATVILGVNVDDLADHRPGQRAALERGAVFPLVQAGFTKDEVRLVSQAMGLRTWDKPAAACLASRVPYGTPVSVEILSRVDRAEAALHGLGFRQVRVRHYGETARIEVVESELENAISQRTFIIEAVKAAGYQYVTL
;
A
#
# COMPACT_ATOMS: atom_id res chain seq x y z
N MET A 1 -26.28 -44.36 -4.24
CA MET A 1 -25.77 -43.20 -4.98
C MET A 1 -25.17 -42.25 -3.95
N THR A 2 -23.92 -42.41 -3.70
CA THR A 2 -23.16 -41.79 -2.60
C THR A 2 -22.54 -40.50 -3.06
N ASN A 3 -22.88 -39.41 -2.36
CA ASN A 3 -22.43 -38.07 -2.60
C ASN A 3 -21.10 -37.87 -1.82
N GLU A 4 -19.97 -38.02 -2.47
CA GLU A 4 -18.66 -37.74 -1.88
C GLU A 4 -18.42 -36.24 -1.86
N ARG A 5 -18.52 -35.65 -0.66
CA ARG A 5 -18.04 -34.31 -0.35
C ARG A 5 -16.52 -34.28 -0.47
N VAL A 6 -16.01 -33.55 -1.42
CA VAL A 6 -14.59 -33.18 -1.48
C VAL A 6 -14.24 -32.35 -0.24
N LYS A 7 -13.59 -32.97 0.72
CA LYS A 7 -13.01 -32.29 1.89
C LYS A 7 -11.84 -31.45 1.40
N GLY A 8 -11.99 -30.12 1.45
CA GLY A 8 -10.88 -29.19 1.30
C GLY A 8 -9.81 -29.50 2.36
N LYS A 9 -8.63 -29.91 1.94
CA LYS A 9 -7.46 -29.99 2.79
C LYS A 9 -7.13 -28.57 3.25
N GLN A 10 -7.30 -28.29 4.56
CA GLN A 10 -6.62 -27.17 5.21
C GLN A 10 -5.11 -27.41 5.04
N LEU A 11 -4.47 -26.57 4.23
CA LEU A 11 -3.02 -26.44 4.19
C LEU A 11 -2.60 -25.92 5.57
N GLY A 12 -1.99 -26.81 6.37
CA GLY A 12 -1.45 -26.49 7.67
C GLY A 12 -0.49 -25.32 7.57
N SER A 13 -0.49 -24.49 8.60
CA SER A 13 0.43 -23.37 8.82
C SER A 13 1.88 -23.89 8.92
N LEU A 14 2.51 -24.17 7.79
CA LEU A 14 3.96 -24.22 7.70
C LEU A 14 4.43 -22.77 7.83
N ALA A 15 5.36 -22.54 8.74
CA ALA A 15 5.94 -21.22 8.96
C ALA A 15 6.38 -20.64 7.61
N TRP A 16 6.03 -19.40 7.39
CA TRP A 16 6.23 -18.64 6.15
C TRP A 16 7.70 -18.67 5.66
N HIS A 17 8.63 -18.85 6.62
CA HIS A 17 10.08 -18.86 6.44
C HIS A 17 10.68 -20.13 5.83
N ASP A 18 9.95 -21.24 5.80
CA ASP A 18 10.51 -22.56 5.39
C ASP A 18 10.31 -22.91 3.92
N ARG A 19 9.71 -22.02 3.12
CA ARG A 19 9.45 -22.27 1.70
C ARG A 19 10.55 -21.68 0.83
N GLY A 20 11.41 -22.54 0.30
CA GLY A 20 12.44 -22.16 -0.66
C GLY A 20 11.86 -21.73 -2.02
N VAL A 21 12.71 -21.18 -2.91
CA VAL A 21 12.39 -20.73 -4.28
C VAL A 21 11.59 -21.77 -5.10
N LYS A 22 11.70 -23.04 -4.77
CA LYS A 22 10.97 -24.17 -5.40
C LYS A 22 9.45 -24.15 -5.19
N ASP A 23 8.93 -23.34 -4.27
CA ASP A 23 7.49 -23.27 -3.97
C ASP A 23 6.71 -22.31 -4.90
N PHE A 24 7.36 -21.66 -5.85
CA PHE A 24 6.70 -20.98 -6.97
C PHE A 24 6.23 -21.93 -8.07
N ASP A 25 6.71 -23.20 -8.09
CA ASP A 25 6.28 -24.22 -9.04
C ASP A 25 4.75 -24.35 -9.17
N PRO A 26 3.94 -24.26 -8.08
CA PRO A 26 2.49 -24.33 -8.21
C PRO A 26 1.86 -23.11 -8.93
N VAL A 27 2.48 -21.93 -8.83
CA VAL A 27 2.02 -20.72 -9.52
C VAL A 27 2.35 -20.78 -11.00
N LEU A 28 3.57 -21.22 -11.32
CA LEU A 28 4.07 -21.39 -12.68
C LEU A 28 3.33 -22.52 -13.41
N GLY A 29 3.06 -23.63 -12.72
CA GLY A 29 2.32 -24.76 -13.27
C GLY A 29 0.83 -24.49 -13.48
N ALA A 30 0.23 -23.56 -12.75
CA ALA A 30 -1.20 -23.23 -12.85
C ALA A 30 -1.48 -22.17 -13.94
N SER A 31 -0.54 -21.27 -14.23
CA SER A 31 -0.74 -20.20 -15.24
C SER A 31 -0.41 -20.64 -16.65
N GLY A 32 0.50 -21.60 -16.84
CA GLY A 32 1.01 -21.96 -18.17
C GLY A 32 1.65 -20.78 -18.93
N ASP A 33 2.00 -19.71 -18.20
CA ASP A 33 2.51 -18.46 -18.75
C ASP A 33 4.02 -18.37 -18.55
N ASP A 34 4.76 -18.72 -19.60
CA ASP A 34 6.22 -18.69 -19.60
C ASP A 34 6.76 -17.26 -19.39
N ASP A 35 5.99 -16.21 -19.75
CA ASP A 35 6.37 -14.81 -19.57
C ASP A 35 6.33 -14.42 -18.07
N LEU A 36 5.28 -14.80 -17.35
CA LEU A 36 5.20 -14.54 -15.90
C LEU A 36 6.30 -15.25 -15.12
N ALA A 37 6.63 -16.48 -15.54
CA ALA A 37 7.74 -17.23 -14.94
C ALA A 37 9.07 -16.50 -15.12
N ALA A 38 9.34 -15.99 -16.32
CA ALA A 38 10.55 -15.22 -16.61
C ALA A 38 10.60 -13.90 -15.79
N LYS A 39 9.47 -13.22 -15.62
CA LYS A 39 9.37 -12.00 -14.79
C LYS A 39 9.66 -12.30 -13.31
N ILE A 40 9.17 -13.40 -12.76
CA ILE A 40 9.46 -13.83 -11.38
C ILE A 40 10.96 -14.04 -11.20
N VAL A 41 11.58 -14.83 -12.08
CA VAL A 41 13.03 -15.08 -12.03
C VAL A 41 13.81 -13.78 -12.12
N ARG A 42 13.44 -12.88 -13.03
CA ARG A 42 14.08 -11.57 -13.17
C ARG A 42 13.92 -10.71 -11.92
N LEU A 43 12.76 -10.71 -11.27
CA LEU A 43 12.53 -9.98 -10.01
C LEU A 43 13.44 -10.52 -8.90
N GLU A 44 13.55 -11.85 -8.79
CA GLU A 44 14.44 -12.50 -7.81
C GLU A 44 15.90 -12.13 -8.06
N GLU A 45 16.37 -12.19 -9.30
CA GLU A 45 17.73 -11.79 -9.68
C GLU A 45 18.00 -10.32 -9.31
N ILE A 46 17.11 -9.40 -9.64
CA ILE A 46 17.24 -7.98 -9.30
C ILE A 46 17.38 -7.80 -7.78
N ILE A 47 16.54 -8.45 -6.99
CA ILE A 47 16.57 -8.30 -5.52
C ILE A 47 17.83 -8.95 -4.94
N LEU A 48 18.26 -10.11 -5.43
CA LEU A 48 19.49 -10.75 -4.99
C LEU A 48 20.75 -9.94 -5.34
N ASP A 49 20.77 -9.31 -6.51
CA ASP A 49 21.89 -8.44 -6.94
C ASP A 49 22.02 -7.19 -6.06
N LEU A 50 20.90 -6.67 -5.55
CA LEU A 50 20.89 -5.55 -4.60
C LEU A 50 21.47 -5.95 -3.23
N ASN A 51 21.42 -7.22 -2.87
CA ASN A 51 21.99 -7.83 -1.68
C ASN A 51 21.49 -7.29 -0.33
N HIS A 52 21.25 -5.98 -0.18
CA HIS A 52 20.72 -5.33 1.01
C HIS A 52 19.74 -4.22 0.60
N VAL A 53 18.50 -4.29 1.11
CA VAL A 53 17.45 -3.37 0.68
C VAL A 53 16.65 -2.78 1.85
N VAL A 54 16.27 -1.52 1.68
CA VAL A 54 15.24 -0.86 2.49
C VAL A 54 13.99 -0.70 1.62
N VAL A 55 12.93 -1.38 1.99
CA VAL A 55 11.65 -1.35 1.28
C VAL A 55 10.77 -0.22 1.82
N ALA A 56 10.42 0.75 0.97
CA ALA A 56 9.38 1.74 1.32
C ALA A 56 8.02 1.03 1.39
N PHE A 57 7.64 0.65 2.60
CA PHE A 57 6.52 -0.25 2.90
C PHE A 57 5.27 0.53 3.31
N SER A 58 4.26 0.55 2.45
CA SER A 58 2.96 1.21 2.71
C SER A 58 1.85 0.23 3.08
N GLY A 59 2.12 -1.08 3.13
CA GLY A 59 1.10 -2.10 3.36
C GLY A 59 0.10 -2.30 2.22
N GLY A 60 0.22 -1.58 1.11
CA GLY A 60 -0.54 -1.82 -0.12
C GLY A 60 -0.01 -3.03 -0.89
N ALA A 61 -0.80 -3.59 -1.81
CA ALA A 61 -0.49 -4.84 -2.52
C ALA A 61 0.94 -4.89 -3.10
N ASP A 62 1.37 -3.83 -3.82
CA ASP A 62 2.67 -3.83 -4.50
C ASP A 62 3.84 -3.73 -3.53
N SER A 63 3.77 -2.82 -2.54
CA SER A 63 4.84 -2.67 -1.54
C SER A 63 4.94 -3.89 -0.62
N ALA A 64 3.80 -4.52 -0.31
CA ALA A 64 3.72 -5.75 0.46
C ALA A 64 4.33 -6.94 -0.31
N PHE A 65 4.05 -7.04 -1.60
CA PHE A 65 4.65 -8.06 -2.47
C PHE A 65 6.17 -7.91 -2.53
N VAL A 66 6.68 -6.71 -2.79
CA VAL A 66 8.14 -6.45 -2.82
C VAL A 66 8.79 -6.75 -1.47
N ALA A 67 8.17 -6.32 -0.35
CA ALA A 67 8.69 -6.59 0.98
C ALA A 67 8.73 -8.09 1.28
N ALA A 68 7.68 -8.82 0.90
CA ALA A 68 7.60 -10.27 1.08
C ALA A 68 8.68 -11.03 0.28
N ILE A 69 8.87 -10.67 -0.99
CA ILE A 69 9.92 -11.26 -1.84
C ILE A 69 11.32 -10.93 -1.30
N ALA A 70 11.57 -9.64 -0.98
CA ALA A 70 12.87 -9.22 -0.44
C ALA A 70 13.20 -9.96 0.86
N HIS A 71 12.26 -10.03 1.80
CA HIS A 71 12.44 -10.74 3.05
C HIS A 71 12.72 -12.25 2.84
N ARG A 72 12.00 -12.87 1.90
CA ARG A 72 12.18 -14.29 1.58
C ARG A 72 13.55 -14.59 0.99
N LEU A 73 14.05 -13.73 0.09
CA LEU A 73 15.32 -13.94 -0.60
C LEU A 73 16.54 -13.54 0.24
N LEU A 74 16.45 -12.41 0.94
CA LEU A 74 17.59 -11.81 1.63
C LEU A 74 17.56 -12.05 3.15
N GLY A 75 16.41 -12.49 3.70
CA GLY A 75 16.25 -12.66 5.14
C GLY A 75 16.09 -11.35 5.90
N THR A 76 15.84 -11.47 7.20
CA THR A 76 15.54 -10.34 8.12
C THR A 76 16.69 -9.33 8.23
N GLU A 77 17.93 -9.79 8.12
CA GLU A 77 19.12 -8.93 8.28
C GLU A 77 19.33 -8.00 7.07
N HIS A 78 18.93 -8.43 5.86
CA HIS A 78 19.20 -7.72 4.61
C HIS A 78 17.96 -7.16 3.91
N ALA A 79 16.75 -7.37 4.49
CA ALA A 79 15.51 -6.79 4.00
C ALA A 79 14.81 -6.03 5.14
N HIS A 80 14.87 -4.70 5.09
CA HIS A 80 14.29 -3.82 6.10
C HIS A 80 13.07 -3.09 5.53
N ALA A 81 11.89 -3.34 6.05
CA ALA A 81 10.66 -2.64 5.69
C ALA A 81 10.53 -1.34 6.51
N VAL A 82 10.37 -0.21 5.86
CA VAL A 82 10.23 1.10 6.51
C VAL A 82 8.93 1.77 6.08
N THR A 83 8.08 2.14 7.03
CA THR A 83 6.82 2.83 6.79
C THR A 83 6.93 4.29 7.23
N ALA A 84 6.71 5.22 6.29
CA ALA A 84 6.59 6.64 6.59
C ALA A 84 5.26 6.91 7.29
N VAL A 85 5.31 7.49 8.46
CA VAL A 85 4.15 7.84 9.29
C VAL A 85 4.04 9.36 9.36
N SER A 86 2.88 9.87 8.98
CA SER A 86 2.55 11.29 9.02
C SER A 86 1.05 11.49 9.11
N PRO A 87 0.57 12.72 9.29
CA PRO A 87 -0.87 13.02 9.24
C PRO A 87 -1.55 12.64 7.91
N SER A 88 -0.79 12.39 6.84
CA SER A 88 -1.30 11.96 5.54
C SER A 88 -1.59 10.46 5.43
N LEU A 89 -1.04 9.65 6.33
CA LEU A 89 -1.28 8.22 6.43
C LEU A 89 -2.51 7.98 7.31
N ALA A 90 -3.47 7.20 6.82
CA ALA A 90 -4.60 6.79 7.66
C ALA A 90 -4.11 5.92 8.83
N GLY A 91 -4.68 6.13 10.03
CA GLY A 91 -4.26 5.39 11.22
C GLY A 91 -4.47 3.87 11.10
N GLU A 92 -5.48 3.45 10.35
CA GLU A 92 -5.73 2.04 10.04
C GLU A 92 -4.62 1.43 9.17
N GLU A 93 -4.05 2.19 8.24
CA GLU A 93 -2.97 1.72 7.36
C GLU A 93 -1.66 1.52 8.15
N GLU A 94 -1.32 2.40 9.10
CA GLU A 94 -0.18 2.20 9.98
C GLU A 94 -0.35 0.92 10.82
N THR A 95 -1.55 0.75 11.38
CA THR A 95 -1.90 -0.44 12.17
C THR A 95 -1.79 -1.71 11.34
N ASP A 96 -2.23 -1.66 10.07
CA ASP A 96 -2.16 -2.81 9.16
C ASP A 96 -0.70 -3.12 8.75
N CYS A 97 0.13 -2.10 8.51
CA CYS A 97 1.57 -2.29 8.27
C CYS A 97 2.24 -3.04 9.44
N ARG A 98 1.94 -2.64 10.66
CA ARG A 98 2.47 -3.31 11.87
C ARG A 98 2.04 -4.78 11.93
N ARG A 99 0.75 -5.06 11.72
CA ARG A 99 0.21 -6.43 11.72
C ARG A 99 0.82 -7.29 10.62
N LEU A 100 0.99 -6.75 9.41
CA LEU A 100 1.66 -7.45 8.32
C LEU A 100 3.12 -7.78 8.67
N ALA A 101 3.83 -6.82 9.26
CA ALA A 101 5.21 -7.03 9.67
C ALA A 101 5.34 -8.13 10.74
N GLU A 102 4.47 -8.12 11.75
CA GLU A 102 4.42 -9.16 12.77
C GLU A 102 4.06 -10.54 12.19
N GLU A 103 3.02 -10.60 11.34
CA GLU A 103 2.53 -11.81 10.68
C GLU A 103 3.60 -12.46 9.80
N TRP A 104 4.39 -11.65 9.09
CA TRP A 104 5.38 -12.13 8.12
C TRP A 104 6.80 -12.16 8.68
N GLY A 105 7.01 -11.73 9.93
CA GLY A 105 8.33 -11.67 10.55
C GLY A 105 9.28 -10.67 9.90
N LEU A 106 8.74 -9.59 9.32
CA LEU A 106 9.56 -8.56 8.68
C LEU A 106 10.32 -7.75 9.75
N ARG A 107 11.58 -7.43 9.48
CA ARG A 107 12.23 -6.32 10.16
C ARG A 107 11.54 -5.04 9.70
N TRP A 108 10.80 -4.39 10.61
CA TRP A 108 9.98 -3.25 10.29
C TRP A 108 10.21 -2.06 11.22
N THR A 109 10.27 -0.86 10.64
CA THR A 109 10.42 0.39 11.40
C THR A 109 9.46 1.45 10.88
N PRO A 110 8.56 1.99 11.72
CA PRO A 110 7.83 3.22 11.42
C PRO A 110 8.75 4.43 11.59
N VAL A 111 8.74 5.35 10.64
CA VAL A 111 9.53 6.59 10.71
C VAL A 111 8.64 7.80 10.52
N GLN A 112 8.81 8.82 11.34
CA GLN A 112 8.06 10.06 11.19
C GLN A 112 8.58 10.85 10.00
N THR A 113 7.66 11.37 9.17
CA THR A 113 7.98 12.27 8.07
C THR A 113 7.32 13.63 8.30
N ALA A 114 7.97 14.67 7.82
CA ALA A 114 7.60 16.07 8.06
C ALA A 114 7.13 16.80 6.79
N GLU A 115 6.49 16.09 5.85
CA GLU A 115 5.99 16.73 4.63
C GLU A 115 5.02 17.87 4.91
N MET A 116 4.31 17.84 6.06
CA MET A 116 3.43 18.94 6.49
C MET A 116 4.19 20.23 6.84
N GLU A 117 5.49 20.17 7.05
CA GLU A 117 6.34 21.36 7.25
C GLU A 117 6.73 22.01 5.92
N ARG A 118 6.65 21.28 4.80
CA ARG A 118 6.94 21.79 3.46
C ARG A 118 5.80 22.64 2.94
N ALA A 119 6.06 23.92 2.70
CA ALA A 119 5.03 24.85 2.18
C ALA A 119 4.44 24.37 0.85
N ALA A 120 5.27 23.83 -0.05
CA ALA A 120 4.86 23.30 -1.34
C ALA A 120 3.91 22.10 -1.20
N TYR A 121 4.13 21.21 -0.20
CA TYR A 121 3.19 20.12 0.09
C TYR A 121 1.85 20.67 0.59
N ARG A 122 1.87 21.62 1.54
CA ARG A 122 0.63 22.21 2.09
C ARG A 122 -0.17 22.99 1.06
N ALA A 123 0.48 23.58 0.06
CA ALA A 123 -0.20 24.27 -1.03
C ALA A 123 -1.16 23.35 -1.80
N ASN A 124 -0.92 22.04 -1.76
CA ASN A 124 -1.75 21.02 -2.38
C ASN A 124 -1.92 21.24 -3.89
N ASP A 125 -0.82 21.50 -4.55
CA ASP A 125 -0.78 21.66 -6.00
C ASP A 125 -0.56 20.31 -6.70
N ILE A 126 -0.53 20.32 -8.02
CA ILE A 126 -0.38 19.13 -8.88
C ILE A 126 0.90 18.33 -8.58
N ASP A 127 1.92 18.98 -8.05
CA ASP A 127 3.22 18.39 -7.66
C ASP A 127 3.29 17.96 -6.18
N ARG A 128 2.18 18.05 -5.41
CA ARG A 128 2.15 17.62 -4.00
C ARG A 128 2.79 16.25 -3.78
N CYS A 129 2.51 15.27 -4.67
CA CYS A 129 3.06 13.92 -4.56
C CYS A 129 4.58 13.88 -4.75
N TYR A 130 5.16 14.83 -5.51
CA TYR A 130 6.63 14.98 -5.60
C TYR A 130 7.22 15.34 -4.23
N HIS A 131 6.64 16.34 -3.56
CA HIS A 131 7.13 16.80 -2.25
C HIS A 131 6.96 15.74 -1.16
N CYS A 132 5.86 15.00 -1.17
CA CYS A 132 5.63 13.88 -0.27
C CYS A 132 6.69 12.78 -0.47
N LYS A 133 6.94 12.38 -1.71
CA LYS A 133 7.90 11.31 -1.99
C LYS A 133 9.35 11.78 -1.79
N ALA A 134 9.64 13.05 -2.03
CA ALA A 134 10.92 13.65 -1.69
C ALA A 134 11.21 13.56 -0.19
N GLU A 135 10.20 13.92 0.66
CA GLU A 135 10.32 13.79 2.12
C GLU A 135 10.55 12.33 2.54
N LEU A 136 9.78 11.39 1.98
CA LEU A 136 9.99 9.97 2.23
C LEU A 136 11.45 9.58 1.99
N MET A 137 12.01 9.96 0.85
CA MET A 137 13.38 9.60 0.48
C MET A 137 14.43 10.33 1.34
N ASP A 138 14.15 11.56 1.76
CA ASP A 138 15.05 12.33 2.64
C ASP A 138 15.11 11.71 4.06
N VAL A 139 14.10 10.94 4.47
CA VAL A 139 14.07 10.22 5.75
C VAL A 139 14.58 8.77 5.61
N VAL A 140 14.19 8.07 4.55
CA VAL A 140 14.54 6.65 4.35
C VAL A 140 15.96 6.49 3.78
N GLY A 141 16.43 7.44 2.98
CA GLY A 141 17.77 7.42 2.38
C GLY A 141 18.89 7.27 3.43
N PRO A 142 18.97 8.11 4.47
CA PRO A 142 19.97 7.97 5.53
C PRO A 142 19.92 6.63 6.27
N ILE A 143 18.74 5.99 6.40
CA ILE A 143 18.62 4.65 6.97
C ILE A 143 19.29 3.64 6.05
N ALA A 144 19.01 3.72 4.76
CA ALA A 144 19.61 2.84 3.76
C ALA A 144 21.13 3.05 3.67
N ASP A 145 21.61 4.30 3.67
CA ASP A 145 23.04 4.62 3.65
C ASP A 145 23.77 4.02 4.85
N ASN A 146 23.19 4.15 6.06
CA ASN A 146 23.76 3.58 7.27
C ASN A 146 23.82 2.05 7.27
N GLU A 147 22.93 1.41 6.54
CA GLU A 147 22.87 -0.05 6.40
C GLU A 147 23.64 -0.56 5.17
N GLY A 148 24.17 0.34 4.33
CA GLY A 148 24.74 -0.05 3.04
C GLY A 148 23.72 -0.69 2.10
N ALA A 149 22.45 -0.25 2.19
CA ALA A 149 21.31 -0.82 1.50
C ALA A 149 20.80 0.11 0.38
N THR A 150 20.07 -0.45 -0.56
CA THR A 150 19.37 0.30 -1.61
C THR A 150 17.90 0.48 -1.25
N VAL A 151 17.38 1.70 -1.39
CA VAL A 151 15.92 1.95 -1.23
C VAL A 151 15.17 1.40 -2.42
N ILE A 152 14.18 0.54 -2.17
CA ILE A 152 13.30 -0.01 -3.21
C ILE A 152 11.83 0.34 -2.96
N LEU A 153 11.08 0.57 -4.04
CA LEU A 153 9.65 0.89 -4.00
C LEU A 153 8.83 -0.11 -4.83
N GLY A 154 7.64 -0.44 -4.33
CA GLY A 154 6.66 -1.26 -5.03
C GLY A 154 5.92 -0.44 -6.10
N VAL A 155 6.61 -0.03 -7.16
CA VAL A 155 6.06 0.61 -8.36
C VAL A 155 6.02 -0.43 -9.46
N ASN A 156 4.88 -0.65 -10.11
CA ASN A 156 4.69 -1.59 -11.22
C ASN A 156 4.62 -0.85 -12.59
N VAL A 157 4.55 -1.59 -13.70
CA VAL A 157 4.57 -0.97 -15.05
C VAL A 157 3.32 -0.15 -15.36
N ASP A 158 2.15 -0.50 -14.81
CA ASP A 158 0.90 0.26 -15.03
C ASP A 158 0.97 1.64 -14.37
N ASP A 159 1.76 1.77 -13.31
CA ASP A 159 2.00 3.04 -12.63
C ASP A 159 2.81 4.04 -13.48
N LEU A 160 3.51 3.58 -14.52
CA LEU A 160 4.30 4.45 -15.43
C LEU A 160 3.43 5.17 -16.46
N ALA A 161 2.24 4.63 -16.77
CA ALA A 161 1.32 5.20 -17.75
C ALA A 161 0.64 6.50 -17.25
N ASP A 162 0.72 6.79 -15.96
CA ASP A 162 0.11 7.94 -15.31
C ASP A 162 1.16 9.01 -14.96
N HIS A 163 0.73 10.28 -14.94
CA HIS A 163 1.59 11.38 -14.49
C HIS A 163 1.77 11.30 -12.97
N ARG A 164 2.88 10.67 -12.53
CA ARG A 164 3.16 10.48 -11.09
C ARG A 164 4.44 11.19 -10.68
N PRO A 165 4.37 12.48 -10.35
CA PRO A 165 5.54 13.27 -9.97
C PRO A 165 6.32 12.68 -8.77
N GLY A 166 5.67 11.91 -7.91
CA GLY A 166 6.31 11.22 -6.80
C GLY A 166 7.32 10.16 -7.22
N GLN A 167 7.08 9.43 -8.32
CA GLN A 167 8.05 8.44 -8.84
C GLN A 167 9.34 9.12 -9.29
N ARG A 168 9.21 10.27 -9.97
CA ARG A 168 10.37 11.08 -10.37
C ARG A 168 11.19 11.50 -9.14
N ALA A 169 10.55 11.99 -8.08
CA ALA A 169 11.23 12.37 -6.85
C ALA A 169 12.02 11.22 -6.21
N ALA A 170 11.50 10.00 -6.27
CA ALA A 170 12.16 8.81 -5.75
C ALA A 170 13.37 8.41 -6.62
N LEU A 171 13.21 8.39 -7.95
CA LEU A 171 14.31 8.07 -8.88
C LEU A 171 15.45 9.07 -8.80
N GLU A 172 15.15 10.38 -8.73
CA GLU A 172 16.15 11.45 -8.56
C GLU A 172 17.00 11.27 -7.27
N ARG A 173 16.49 10.49 -6.30
CA ARG A 173 17.16 10.17 -5.02
C ARG A 173 17.67 8.73 -4.93
N GLY A 174 17.82 8.07 -6.08
CA GLY A 174 18.46 6.77 -6.18
C GLY A 174 17.58 5.56 -5.79
N ALA A 175 16.27 5.73 -5.67
CA ALA A 175 15.38 4.59 -5.44
C ALA A 175 15.32 3.66 -6.67
N VAL A 176 15.17 2.36 -6.41
CA VAL A 176 15.00 1.33 -7.46
C VAL A 176 13.56 0.83 -7.45
N PHE A 177 13.05 0.51 -8.64
CA PHE A 177 11.70 -0.04 -8.85
C PHE A 177 11.79 -1.46 -9.42
N PRO A 178 11.97 -2.48 -8.56
CA PRO A 178 12.21 -3.86 -9.02
C PRO A 178 11.10 -4.42 -9.90
N LEU A 179 9.81 -4.10 -9.57
CA LEU A 179 8.67 -4.58 -10.36
C LEU A 179 8.66 -4.00 -11.77
N VAL A 180 9.02 -2.72 -11.93
CA VAL A 180 9.16 -2.10 -13.25
C VAL A 180 10.28 -2.76 -14.05
N GLN A 181 11.44 -2.97 -13.43
CA GLN A 181 12.60 -3.59 -14.08
C GLN A 181 12.32 -5.04 -14.50
N ALA A 182 11.52 -5.77 -13.72
CA ALA A 182 11.08 -7.12 -14.02
C ALA A 182 9.87 -7.16 -14.99
N GLY A 183 9.21 -6.02 -15.24
CA GLY A 183 8.09 -5.92 -16.17
C GLY A 183 6.73 -6.34 -15.57
N PHE A 184 6.56 -6.32 -14.24
CA PHE A 184 5.32 -6.70 -13.58
C PHE A 184 4.20 -5.68 -13.77
N THR A 185 3.03 -6.16 -14.20
CA THR A 185 1.76 -5.43 -14.15
C THR A 185 1.10 -5.55 -12.78
N LYS A 186 0.09 -4.71 -12.53
CA LYS A 186 -0.73 -4.76 -11.30
C LYS A 186 -1.43 -6.10 -11.12
N ASP A 187 -1.96 -6.65 -12.20
CA ASP A 187 -2.70 -7.90 -12.16
C ASP A 187 -1.77 -9.10 -11.88
N GLU A 188 -0.57 -9.08 -12.46
CA GLU A 188 0.46 -10.09 -12.17
C GLU A 188 0.95 -10.03 -10.72
N VAL A 189 1.16 -8.83 -10.16
CA VAL A 189 1.47 -8.66 -8.73
C VAL A 189 0.39 -9.29 -7.87
N ARG A 190 -0.89 -9.04 -8.17
CA ARG A 190 -2.02 -9.64 -7.44
C ARG A 190 -2.08 -11.15 -7.57
N LEU A 191 -1.92 -11.65 -8.80
CA LEU A 191 -1.93 -13.09 -9.09
C LEU A 191 -0.86 -13.84 -8.29
N VAL A 192 0.38 -13.35 -8.35
CA VAL A 192 1.50 -13.98 -7.62
C VAL A 192 1.32 -13.82 -6.11
N SER A 193 0.89 -12.63 -5.63
CA SER A 193 0.59 -12.41 -4.22
C SER A 193 -0.48 -13.36 -3.69
N GLN A 194 -1.54 -13.62 -4.47
CA GLN A 194 -2.59 -14.57 -4.11
C GLN A 194 -2.05 -15.99 -3.99
N ALA A 195 -1.25 -16.41 -4.96
CA ALA A 195 -0.64 -17.73 -4.97
C ALA A 195 0.37 -17.91 -3.81
N MET A 196 1.05 -16.84 -3.41
CA MET A 196 1.90 -16.83 -2.21
C MET A 196 1.10 -16.83 -0.90
N GLY A 197 -0.22 -16.63 -0.94
CA GLY A 197 -1.08 -16.50 0.23
C GLY A 197 -0.93 -15.17 0.97
N LEU A 198 -0.45 -14.12 0.30
CA LEU A 198 -0.37 -12.79 0.90
C LEU A 198 -1.77 -12.19 1.00
N ARG A 199 -2.23 -11.86 2.22
CA ARG A 199 -3.58 -11.31 2.41
C ARG A 199 -3.81 -9.94 1.79
N THR A 200 -2.75 -9.32 1.28
CA THR A 200 -2.80 -8.01 0.61
C THR A 200 -3.08 -8.10 -0.89
N TRP A 201 -3.23 -9.31 -1.45
CA TRP A 201 -3.38 -9.53 -2.89
C TRP A 201 -4.59 -8.80 -3.50
N ASP A 202 -5.71 -8.72 -2.79
CA ASP A 202 -6.95 -8.04 -3.21
C ASP A 202 -7.16 -6.67 -2.54
N LYS A 203 -6.14 -6.19 -1.75
CA LYS A 203 -6.25 -4.92 -1.04
C LYS A 203 -6.52 -3.78 -2.02
N PRO A 204 -7.58 -2.99 -1.81
CA PRO A 204 -7.83 -1.81 -2.63
C PRO A 204 -6.68 -0.81 -2.56
N ALA A 205 -6.49 -0.03 -3.63
CA ALA A 205 -5.49 1.03 -3.62
C ALA A 205 -5.84 2.08 -2.56
N ALA A 206 -5.04 2.15 -1.50
CA ALA A 206 -5.15 3.15 -0.46
C ALA A 206 -4.33 4.39 -0.88
N ALA A 207 -5.02 5.42 -1.35
CA ALA A 207 -4.39 6.71 -1.58
C ALA A 207 -4.28 7.47 -0.25
N CYS A 208 -3.24 8.33 -0.08
CA CYS A 208 -3.07 9.13 1.12
C CYS A 208 -4.28 10.04 1.40
N LEU A 209 -4.53 10.38 2.66
CA LEU A 209 -5.66 11.24 3.08
C LEU A 209 -5.68 12.58 2.34
N ALA A 210 -4.51 13.15 2.01
CA ALA A 210 -4.43 14.39 1.26
C ALA A 210 -5.08 14.30 -0.15
N SER A 211 -5.24 13.11 -0.71
CA SER A 211 -5.95 12.92 -1.97
C SER A 211 -7.46 13.20 -1.88
N ARG A 212 -8.00 13.29 -0.66
CA ARG A 212 -9.40 13.64 -0.40
C ARG A 212 -9.65 15.16 -0.43
N VAL A 213 -8.57 15.92 -0.42
CA VAL A 213 -8.62 17.41 -0.46
C VAL A 213 -8.44 17.86 -1.91
N PRO A 214 -9.36 18.66 -2.47
CA PRO A 214 -9.24 19.16 -3.84
C PRO A 214 -7.96 19.97 -4.05
N TYR A 215 -7.33 19.84 -5.22
CA TYR A 215 -6.17 20.66 -5.56
C TYR A 215 -6.48 22.15 -5.40
N GLY A 216 -5.50 22.91 -4.93
CA GLY A 216 -5.63 24.34 -4.62
C GLY A 216 -6.27 24.64 -3.26
N THR A 217 -6.85 23.66 -2.58
CA THR A 217 -7.25 23.78 -1.17
C THR A 217 -6.07 23.38 -0.30
N PRO A 218 -5.53 24.25 0.54
CA PRO A 218 -4.38 23.91 1.38
C PRO A 218 -4.65 22.72 2.30
N VAL A 219 -3.67 21.82 2.40
CA VAL A 219 -3.73 20.69 3.32
C VAL A 219 -3.29 21.13 4.71
N SER A 220 -4.05 20.76 5.73
CA SER A 220 -3.70 20.94 7.14
C SER A 220 -3.90 19.66 7.94
N VAL A 221 -3.21 19.55 9.08
CA VAL A 221 -3.37 18.42 10.01
C VAL A 221 -4.83 18.28 10.45
N GLU A 222 -5.52 19.40 10.67
CA GLU A 222 -6.94 19.41 11.07
C GLU A 222 -7.83 18.79 9.98
N ILE A 223 -7.64 19.17 8.71
CA ILE A 223 -8.39 18.64 7.58
C ILE A 223 -8.15 17.13 7.45
N LEU A 224 -6.87 16.71 7.47
CA LEU A 224 -6.50 15.29 7.35
C LEU A 224 -7.09 14.46 8.49
N SER A 225 -6.99 14.94 9.73
CA SER A 225 -7.56 14.26 10.89
C SER A 225 -9.10 14.18 10.84
N ARG A 226 -9.76 15.19 10.27
CA ARG A 226 -11.22 15.17 10.06
C ARG A 226 -11.62 14.11 9.03
N VAL A 227 -10.88 14.02 7.93
CA VAL A 227 -11.09 12.99 6.90
C VAL A 227 -10.84 11.60 7.48
N ASP A 228 -9.72 11.40 8.18
CA ASP A 228 -9.35 10.12 8.78
C ASP A 228 -10.44 9.60 9.74
N ARG A 229 -10.89 10.46 10.67
CA ARG A 229 -11.98 10.08 11.59
C ARG A 229 -13.27 9.73 10.87
N ALA A 230 -13.61 10.45 9.78
CA ALA A 230 -14.82 10.16 9.02
C ALA A 230 -14.70 8.83 8.27
N GLU A 231 -13.57 8.56 7.60
CA GLU A 231 -13.35 7.28 6.89
C GLU A 231 -13.31 6.11 7.89
N ALA A 232 -12.59 6.23 9.01
CA ALA A 232 -12.55 5.20 10.05
C ALA A 232 -13.94 4.88 10.64
N ALA A 233 -14.77 5.90 10.86
CA ALA A 233 -16.14 5.69 11.32
C ALA A 233 -17.02 4.95 10.28
N LEU A 234 -16.84 5.24 8.99
CA LEU A 234 -17.54 4.55 7.92
C LEU A 234 -17.03 3.10 7.73
N HIS A 235 -15.74 2.85 7.90
CA HIS A 235 -15.20 1.48 7.95
C HIS A 235 -15.79 0.71 9.13
N GLY A 236 -15.99 1.36 10.29
CA GLY A 236 -16.71 0.79 11.44
C GLY A 236 -18.18 0.43 11.16
N LEU A 237 -18.82 1.08 10.20
CA LEU A 237 -20.17 0.74 9.72
C LEU A 237 -20.17 -0.38 8.66
N GLY A 238 -18.99 -0.91 8.29
CA GLY A 238 -18.85 -2.04 7.37
C GLY A 238 -18.55 -1.68 5.91
N PHE A 239 -18.34 -0.41 5.58
CA PHE A 239 -17.93 -0.01 4.23
C PHE A 239 -16.45 -0.37 4.01
N ARG A 240 -16.18 -1.26 3.05
CA ARG A 240 -14.81 -1.72 2.78
C ARG A 240 -14.01 -0.74 1.92
N GLN A 241 -14.67 -0.06 0.99
CA GLN A 241 -14.05 0.90 0.09
C GLN A 241 -14.83 2.20 0.08
N VAL A 242 -14.41 3.14 0.93
CA VAL A 242 -15.07 4.44 1.08
C VAL A 242 -14.04 5.56 0.99
N ARG A 243 -14.46 6.70 0.47
CA ARG A 243 -13.67 7.94 0.47
C ARG A 243 -14.52 9.09 0.90
N VAL A 244 -13.99 9.90 1.82
CA VAL A 244 -14.64 11.13 2.29
C VAL A 244 -13.91 12.34 1.70
N ARG A 245 -14.44 12.91 0.62
CA ARG A 245 -13.88 14.10 -0.01
C ARG A 245 -14.21 15.36 0.79
N HIS A 246 -13.18 16.15 1.06
CA HIS A 246 -13.27 17.36 1.84
C HIS A 246 -13.61 18.56 0.96
N TYR A 247 -14.73 19.25 1.23
CA TYR A 247 -15.14 20.50 0.62
C TYR A 247 -15.52 21.51 1.72
N GLY A 248 -14.52 21.90 2.54
CA GLY A 248 -14.75 22.81 3.68
C GLY A 248 -15.66 22.18 4.73
N GLU A 249 -16.88 22.69 4.87
CA GLU A 249 -17.86 22.14 5.83
C GLU A 249 -18.64 20.95 5.29
N THR A 250 -18.47 20.61 4.00
CA THR A 250 -19.17 19.51 3.34
C THR A 250 -18.25 18.31 3.15
N ALA A 251 -18.73 17.13 3.56
CA ALA A 251 -18.17 15.86 3.19
C ALA A 251 -18.95 15.25 2.03
N ARG A 252 -18.28 14.90 0.92
CA ARG A 252 -18.83 14.04 -0.11
C ARG A 252 -18.31 12.63 0.07
N ILE A 253 -19.22 11.69 0.28
CA ILE A 253 -18.92 10.27 0.46
C ILE A 253 -18.94 9.59 -0.89
N GLU A 254 -17.90 8.82 -1.18
CA GLU A 254 -17.82 7.98 -2.37
C GLU A 254 -17.71 6.53 -1.90
N VAL A 255 -18.63 5.67 -2.39
CA VAL A 255 -18.63 4.23 -2.19
C VAL A 255 -18.62 3.52 -3.54
N VAL A 256 -18.27 2.25 -3.57
CA VAL A 256 -18.42 1.44 -4.79
C VAL A 256 -19.88 1.20 -5.10
N GLU A 257 -20.22 1.00 -6.38
CA GLU A 257 -21.60 0.85 -6.86
C GLU A 257 -22.35 -0.24 -6.08
N SER A 258 -21.71 -1.35 -5.78
CA SER A 258 -22.32 -2.47 -5.03
C SER A 258 -22.68 -2.13 -3.58
N GLU A 259 -22.14 -1.04 -3.01
CA GLU A 259 -22.43 -0.58 -1.64
C GLU A 259 -23.44 0.59 -1.59
N LEU A 260 -23.91 1.09 -2.75
CA LEU A 260 -24.84 2.24 -2.80
C LEU A 260 -26.15 1.99 -2.05
N GLU A 261 -26.80 0.83 -2.26
CA GLU A 261 -28.04 0.50 -1.56
C GLU A 261 -27.81 0.41 -0.04
N ASN A 262 -26.70 -0.17 0.37
CA ASN A 262 -26.28 -0.23 1.76
C ASN A 262 -26.06 1.18 2.34
N ALA A 263 -25.40 2.07 1.60
CA ALA A 263 -25.18 3.46 2.01
C ALA A 263 -26.50 4.21 2.20
N ILE A 264 -27.47 4.04 1.29
CA ILE A 264 -28.80 4.64 1.40
C ILE A 264 -29.54 4.10 2.64
N SER A 265 -29.48 2.79 2.87
CA SER A 265 -30.14 2.15 4.02
C SER A 265 -29.57 2.61 5.36
N GLN A 266 -28.26 2.84 5.44
CA GLN A 266 -27.55 3.29 6.63
C GLN A 266 -27.37 4.82 6.71
N ARG A 267 -28.04 5.62 5.86
CA ARG A 267 -27.83 7.06 5.73
C ARG A 267 -27.81 7.83 7.06
N THR A 268 -28.65 7.45 8.02
CA THR A 268 -28.72 8.12 9.32
C THR A 268 -27.42 7.93 10.10
N PHE A 269 -26.93 6.70 10.18
CA PHE A 269 -25.66 6.39 10.87
C PHE A 269 -24.46 7.04 10.18
N ILE A 270 -24.46 7.05 8.85
CA ILE A 270 -23.43 7.73 8.05
C ILE A 270 -23.41 9.23 8.37
N ILE A 271 -24.57 9.89 8.36
CA ILE A 271 -24.68 11.33 8.64
C ILE A 271 -24.18 11.63 10.07
N GLU A 272 -24.59 10.84 11.05
CA GLU A 272 -24.18 11.00 12.45
C GLU A 272 -22.66 10.82 12.60
N ALA A 273 -22.09 9.77 12.02
CA ALA A 273 -20.67 9.47 12.08
C ALA A 273 -19.82 10.57 11.44
N VAL A 274 -20.20 11.03 10.24
CA VAL A 274 -19.46 12.06 9.51
C VAL A 274 -19.59 13.45 10.18
N LYS A 275 -20.76 13.76 10.74
CA LYS A 275 -20.93 14.99 11.54
C LYS A 275 -20.12 14.95 12.84
N ALA A 276 -20.04 13.79 13.50
CA ALA A 276 -19.18 13.60 14.67
C ALA A 276 -17.69 13.78 14.34
N ALA A 277 -17.27 13.49 13.10
CA ALA A 277 -15.92 13.77 12.62
C ALA A 277 -15.66 15.29 12.39
N GLY A 278 -16.70 16.15 12.41
CA GLY A 278 -16.59 17.61 12.33
C GLY A 278 -17.09 18.23 11.03
N TYR A 279 -17.85 17.53 10.21
CA TYR A 279 -18.52 18.08 9.03
C TYR A 279 -19.94 18.59 9.38
N GLN A 280 -20.38 19.64 8.72
CA GLN A 280 -21.77 20.15 8.88
C GLN A 280 -22.71 19.51 7.88
N TYR A 281 -22.25 19.32 6.64
CA TYR A 281 -23.03 18.79 5.54
C TYR A 281 -22.42 17.48 5.03
N VAL A 282 -23.32 16.56 4.67
CA VAL A 282 -22.94 15.23 4.20
C VAL A 282 -23.70 14.94 2.90
N THR A 283 -22.98 14.58 1.85
CA THR A 283 -23.54 14.19 0.55
C THR A 283 -22.98 12.83 0.15
N LEU A 284 -23.75 12.08 -0.59
CA LEU A 284 -23.36 10.83 -1.23
C LEU A 284 -23.13 11.08 -2.71
#